data_b809a541f4d5788bba5a2bab47f2ac3f
#
_entry.id   b809a541f4d5788bba5a2bab47f2ac3f
#
_cell.length_a   1.000
_cell.length_b   1.000
_cell.length_c   1.000
_cell.angle_alpha   90.00
_cell.angle_beta   90.00
_cell.angle_gamma   90.00
#
_symmetry.space_group_name_H-M   'P 1'
#
loop_
_entity.id
_entity.type
_entity.pdbx_description
1 polymer ?
#
loop_
_entity_poly.entity_id
_entity_poly.type
_entity_poly.pdbx_seq_one_letter_code
_entity_poly.pdbx_strand_id
1 'polypeptide(L)'
;MSILKPVRIAIGVCVFAALLAAGSDAGKSVTVNGYVLDSACAFTKGLTKPISAQCAQACAKAGSPLVILTDKGDIYWPIADTTPSASQNEKLLPFAGERVSASGKVYVRGGSTAIVIEKIAAEAVQK
;
A
#
# COMPACT_ATOMS: atom_id res chain seq x y z
N MET A 1 52.67 45.12 -35.86
CA MET A 1 51.39 45.52 -35.21
C MET A 1 50.52 44.28 -35.04
N SER A 2 50.48 43.73 -33.85
CA SER A 2 49.68 42.55 -33.53
C SER A 2 48.32 42.98 -32.98
N ILE A 3 47.27 42.70 -33.71
CA ILE A 3 45.92 42.95 -33.22
C ILE A 3 45.47 41.72 -32.47
N LEU A 4 45.47 41.78 -31.12
CA LEU A 4 44.90 40.76 -30.26
C LEU A 4 43.37 40.89 -30.32
N LYS A 5 42.72 39.86 -30.86
CA LYS A 5 41.26 39.72 -30.79
C LYS A 5 40.91 39.18 -29.39
N PRO A 6 39.98 39.78 -28.67
CA PRO A 6 39.51 39.20 -27.40
C PRO A 6 38.64 38.00 -27.68
N VAL A 7 39.03 36.84 -27.13
CA VAL A 7 38.22 35.65 -27.07
C VAL A 7 37.12 35.90 -26.05
N ARG A 8 35.88 36.01 -26.52
CA ARG A 8 34.71 36.03 -25.63
C ARG A 8 34.40 34.59 -25.19
N ILE A 9 34.78 34.27 -23.99
CA ILE A 9 34.35 33.03 -23.34
C ILE A 9 32.91 33.27 -22.89
N ALA A 10 31.96 32.67 -23.60
CA ALA A 10 30.58 32.59 -23.15
C ALA A 10 30.49 31.49 -22.08
N ILE A 11 30.43 31.89 -20.84
CA ILE A 11 30.15 30.99 -19.72
C ILE A 11 28.65 30.70 -19.77
N GLY A 12 28.31 29.57 -20.39
CA GLY A 12 26.96 29.02 -20.32
C GLY A 12 26.66 28.54 -18.91
N VAL A 13 25.91 29.34 -18.19
CA VAL A 13 25.34 28.90 -16.90
C VAL A 13 24.22 27.89 -17.23
N CYS A 14 24.56 26.61 -17.20
CA CYS A 14 23.54 25.55 -17.14
C CYS A 14 22.86 25.63 -15.79
N VAL A 15 21.74 26.33 -15.72
CA VAL A 15 20.81 26.22 -14.59
C VAL A 15 20.17 24.83 -14.69
N PHE A 16 20.74 23.87 -13.98
CA PHE A 16 20.08 22.61 -13.69
C PHE A 16 18.92 22.95 -12.75
N ALA A 17 17.74 23.15 -13.33
CA ALA A 17 16.51 23.11 -12.56
C ALA A 17 16.32 21.67 -12.08
N ALA A 18 16.81 21.36 -10.90
CA ALA A 18 16.42 20.15 -10.20
C ALA A 18 14.91 20.28 -9.91
N LEU A 19 14.10 19.68 -10.76
CA LEU A 19 12.71 19.37 -10.41
C LEU A 19 12.79 18.40 -9.24
N LEU A 20 12.72 18.94 -8.04
CA LEU A 20 12.31 18.20 -6.87
C LEU A 20 10.86 17.77 -7.16
N ALA A 21 10.72 16.55 -7.69
CA ALA A 21 9.45 15.89 -7.67
C ALA A 21 9.09 15.70 -6.19
N ALA A 22 8.34 16.66 -5.64
CA ALA A 22 7.69 16.48 -4.37
C ALA A 22 6.80 15.25 -4.56
N GLY A 23 7.20 14.10 -3.98
CA GLY A 23 6.36 12.93 -3.91
C GLY A 23 5.04 13.38 -3.32
N SER A 24 3.98 13.43 -4.13
CA SER A 24 2.66 13.77 -3.62
C SER A 24 2.28 12.67 -2.63
N ASP A 25 1.98 13.03 -1.39
CA ASP A 25 1.37 12.15 -0.38
C ASP A 25 -0.03 11.66 -0.83
N ALA A 26 -0.47 12.01 -2.02
CA ALA A 26 -1.67 11.48 -2.65
C ALA A 26 -1.46 10.00 -2.95
N GLY A 27 -2.30 9.15 -2.38
CA GLY A 27 -2.20 7.71 -2.54
C GLY A 27 -2.19 7.28 -4.00
N LYS A 28 -1.30 6.35 -4.34
CA LYS A 28 -1.27 5.71 -5.65
C LYS A 28 -2.38 4.67 -5.75
N SER A 29 -3.09 4.65 -6.86
CA SER A 29 -4.01 3.56 -7.18
C SER A 29 -3.23 2.30 -7.53
N VAL A 30 -3.48 1.23 -6.80
CA VAL A 30 -2.84 -0.08 -6.98
C VAL A 30 -3.85 -1.20 -6.83
N THR A 31 -3.50 -2.37 -7.33
CA THR A 31 -4.19 -3.63 -7.04
C THR A 31 -3.28 -4.50 -6.19
N VAL A 32 -3.80 -4.97 -5.07
CA VAL A 32 -3.11 -5.81 -4.09
C VAL A 32 -3.78 -7.17 -4.04
N ASN A 33 -2.99 -8.22 -4.16
CA ASN A 33 -3.44 -9.60 -4.01
C ASN A 33 -2.86 -10.19 -2.72
N GLY A 34 -3.71 -10.79 -1.91
CA GLY A 34 -3.29 -11.37 -0.64
C GLY A 34 -4.45 -11.94 0.14
N TYR A 35 -4.15 -12.42 1.34
CA TYR A 35 -5.12 -12.99 2.25
C TYR A 35 -5.65 -11.95 3.23
N VAL A 36 -6.95 -11.98 3.48
CA VAL A 36 -7.58 -11.19 4.54
C VAL A 36 -7.43 -11.93 5.86
N LEU A 37 -6.62 -11.39 6.75
CA LEU A 37 -6.29 -12.02 8.03
C LEU A 37 -6.44 -11.05 9.19
N ASP A 38 -6.60 -11.62 10.37
CA ASP A 38 -6.41 -10.89 11.62
C ASP A 38 -5.00 -10.28 11.68
N SER A 39 -4.89 -9.04 12.12
CA SER A 39 -3.62 -8.31 12.14
C SER A 39 -2.57 -9.01 13.01
N ALA A 40 -2.93 -9.51 14.19
CA ALA A 40 -1.99 -10.22 15.04
C ALA A 40 -1.49 -11.51 14.39
N CYS A 41 -2.36 -12.26 13.73
CA CYS A 41 -1.97 -13.45 12.98
C CYS A 41 -1.06 -13.09 11.80
N ALA A 42 -1.36 -12.03 11.05
CA ALA A 42 -0.53 -11.59 9.95
C ALA A 42 0.91 -11.26 10.39
N PHE A 43 1.06 -10.55 11.51
CA PHE A 43 2.38 -10.19 12.04
C PHE A 43 3.13 -11.35 12.70
N THR A 44 2.43 -12.17 13.50
CA THR A 44 3.10 -13.18 14.33
C THR A 44 3.29 -14.52 13.63
N LYS A 45 2.45 -14.84 12.68
CA LYS A 45 2.44 -16.14 11.99
C LYS A 45 2.71 -16.00 10.48
N GLY A 46 2.33 -14.90 9.88
CA GLY A 46 2.47 -14.68 8.45
C GLY A 46 1.80 -15.81 7.67
N LEU A 47 2.50 -16.33 6.67
CA LEU A 47 2.06 -17.46 5.84
C LEU A 47 2.63 -18.82 6.31
N THR A 48 3.27 -18.87 7.46
CA THR A 48 3.89 -20.11 7.99
C THR A 48 2.89 -21.09 8.59
N LYS A 49 1.66 -20.64 8.82
CA LYS A 49 0.56 -21.44 9.36
C LYS A 49 -0.58 -21.53 8.36
N PRO A 50 -1.29 -22.67 8.27
CA PRO A 50 -2.49 -22.77 7.47
C PRO A 50 -3.51 -21.69 7.85
N ILE A 51 -4.09 -21.05 6.83
CA ILE A 51 -5.06 -19.97 7.00
C ILE A 51 -6.41 -20.58 7.31
N SER A 52 -7.05 -20.10 8.38
CA SER A 52 -8.38 -20.53 8.81
C SER A 52 -9.36 -19.35 8.68
N ALA A 53 -10.33 -19.49 7.79
CA ALA A 53 -11.41 -18.52 7.64
C ALA A 53 -12.22 -18.38 8.93
N GLN A 54 -12.52 -19.48 9.59
CA GLN A 54 -13.25 -19.48 10.87
C GLN A 54 -12.51 -18.69 11.94
N CYS A 55 -11.19 -18.87 12.06
CA CYS A 55 -10.37 -18.14 13.01
C CYS A 55 -10.34 -16.64 12.69
N ALA A 56 -10.11 -16.29 11.42
CA ALA A 56 -10.08 -14.89 10.99
C ALA A 56 -11.43 -14.17 11.24
N GLN A 57 -12.53 -14.83 10.97
CA GLN A 57 -13.87 -14.31 11.24
C GLN A 57 -14.13 -14.12 12.75
N ALA A 58 -13.75 -15.10 13.57
CA ALA A 58 -13.92 -15.01 15.02
C ALA A 58 -13.11 -13.83 15.61
N CYS A 59 -11.88 -13.66 15.19
CA CYS A 59 -11.03 -12.54 15.61
C CYS A 59 -11.63 -11.19 15.20
N ALA A 60 -12.10 -11.09 13.96
CA ALA A 60 -12.72 -9.85 13.45
C ALA A 60 -14.01 -9.50 14.20
N LYS A 61 -14.85 -10.49 14.50
CA LYS A 61 -16.06 -10.30 15.31
C LYS A 61 -15.76 -9.86 16.75
N ALA A 62 -14.62 -10.27 17.27
CA ALA A 62 -14.13 -9.83 18.59
C ALA A 62 -13.50 -8.42 18.56
N GLY A 63 -13.44 -7.78 17.41
CA GLY A 63 -12.94 -6.40 17.24
C GLY A 63 -11.50 -6.29 16.76
N SER A 64 -10.82 -7.41 16.48
CA SER A 64 -9.47 -7.37 15.94
C SER A 64 -9.47 -6.85 14.50
N PRO A 65 -8.55 -5.92 14.12
CA PRO A 65 -8.54 -5.38 12.77
C PRO A 65 -8.10 -6.44 11.75
N LEU A 66 -8.80 -6.49 10.64
CA LEU A 66 -8.41 -7.27 9.47
C LEU A 66 -7.43 -6.49 8.60
N VAL A 67 -6.44 -7.19 8.08
CA VAL A 67 -5.43 -6.66 7.15
C VAL A 67 -5.32 -7.55 5.91
N ILE A 68 -4.63 -7.07 4.88
CA ILE A 68 -4.31 -7.88 3.70
C ILE A 68 -2.82 -8.23 3.76
N LEU A 69 -2.52 -9.52 3.80
CA LEU A 69 -1.17 -10.07 3.79
C LEU A 69 -0.85 -10.65 2.42
N THR A 70 0.14 -10.09 1.73
CA THR A 70 0.58 -10.57 0.42
C THR A 70 1.48 -11.81 0.53
N ASP A 71 1.70 -12.51 -0.60
CA ASP A 71 2.61 -13.66 -0.66
C ASP A 71 4.07 -13.28 -0.35
N LYS A 72 4.42 -12.01 -0.51
CA LYS A 72 5.76 -11.47 -0.18
C LYS A 72 5.92 -11.10 1.29
N GLY A 73 4.83 -11.17 2.06
CA GLY A 73 4.82 -10.80 3.46
C GLY A 73 4.50 -9.32 3.74
N ASP A 74 4.15 -8.55 2.71
CA ASP A 74 3.74 -7.14 2.89
C ASP A 74 2.35 -7.09 3.51
N ILE A 75 2.18 -6.22 4.50
CA ILE A 75 0.92 -6.03 5.19
C ILE A 75 0.32 -4.68 4.81
N TYR A 76 -0.91 -4.72 4.30
CA TYR A 76 -1.69 -3.53 3.98
C TYR A 76 -2.79 -3.35 5.02
N TRP A 77 -2.80 -2.18 5.66
CA TRP A 77 -3.81 -1.77 6.63
C TRP A 77 -4.98 -1.09 5.91
N PRO A 78 -6.15 -1.70 5.87
CA PRO A 78 -7.34 -1.02 5.35
C PRO A 78 -7.73 0.14 6.25
N ILE A 79 -7.89 1.32 5.64
CA ILE A 79 -8.31 2.55 6.31
C ILE A 79 -9.41 3.24 5.53
N ALA A 80 -10.18 4.12 6.18
CA ALA A 80 -10.94 5.15 5.50
C ALA A 80 -10.03 6.36 5.22
N ASP A 81 -10.36 7.12 4.20
CA ASP A 81 -9.65 8.36 3.86
C ASP A 81 -10.20 9.59 4.61
N THR A 82 -11.06 9.36 5.56
CA THR A 82 -11.66 10.37 6.44
C THR A 82 -11.18 10.23 7.87
N THR A 83 -11.28 11.28 8.64
CA THR A 83 -10.94 11.28 10.06
C THR A 83 -12.18 11.59 10.92
N PRO A 84 -12.46 10.76 11.93
CA PRO A 84 -11.76 9.52 12.30
C PRO A 84 -11.92 8.43 11.24
N SER A 85 -10.89 7.59 11.08
CA SER A 85 -10.98 6.44 10.18
C SER A 85 -11.91 5.38 10.78
N ALA A 86 -13.00 5.10 10.11
CA ALA A 86 -13.89 4.03 10.51
C ALA A 86 -13.23 2.65 10.32
N SER A 87 -13.59 1.68 11.18
CA SER A 87 -13.15 0.30 11.00
C SER A 87 -13.58 -0.23 9.64
N GLN A 88 -12.67 -0.93 8.97
CA GLN A 88 -12.94 -1.56 7.68
C GLN A 88 -13.33 -3.05 7.82
N ASN A 89 -13.44 -3.55 9.04
CA ASN A 89 -13.77 -4.95 9.30
C ASN A 89 -15.07 -5.41 8.66
N GLU A 90 -16.10 -4.58 8.68
CA GLU A 90 -17.39 -4.92 8.06
C GLU A 90 -17.25 -5.20 6.56
N LYS A 91 -16.45 -4.39 5.85
CA LYS A 91 -16.16 -4.56 4.42
C LYS A 91 -15.35 -5.82 4.14
N LEU A 92 -14.45 -6.19 5.06
CA LEU A 92 -13.48 -7.28 4.90
C LEU A 92 -13.97 -8.61 5.46
N LEU A 93 -14.91 -8.59 6.40
CA LEU A 93 -15.40 -9.80 7.08
C LEU A 93 -15.90 -10.89 6.11
N PRO A 94 -16.61 -10.59 5.00
CA PRO A 94 -17.00 -11.61 4.04
C PRO A 94 -15.84 -12.35 3.38
N PHE A 95 -14.64 -11.76 3.42
CA PHE A 95 -13.41 -12.30 2.80
C PHE A 95 -12.41 -12.82 3.83
N ALA A 96 -12.77 -12.85 5.12
CA ALA A 96 -11.84 -13.25 6.18
C ALA A 96 -11.33 -14.68 5.96
N GLY A 97 -10.00 -14.83 5.89
CA GLY A 97 -9.32 -16.09 5.60
C GLY A 97 -9.27 -16.46 4.12
N GLU A 98 -9.78 -15.60 3.24
CA GLU A 98 -9.77 -15.84 1.80
C GLU A 98 -8.70 -14.99 1.10
N ARG A 99 -8.28 -15.48 -0.06
CA ARG A 99 -7.43 -14.71 -0.96
C ARG A 99 -8.29 -13.74 -1.78
N VAL A 100 -7.85 -12.49 -1.81
CA VAL A 100 -8.58 -11.41 -2.48
C VAL A 100 -7.70 -10.64 -3.44
N SER A 101 -8.36 -9.98 -4.37
CA SER A 101 -7.83 -8.88 -5.14
C SER A 101 -8.51 -7.60 -4.68
N ALA A 102 -7.76 -6.68 -4.12
CA ALA A 102 -8.25 -5.40 -3.63
C ALA A 102 -7.57 -4.27 -4.39
N SER A 103 -8.34 -3.33 -4.89
CA SER A 103 -7.81 -2.12 -5.53
C SER A 103 -8.23 -0.88 -4.76
N GLY A 104 -7.37 0.11 -4.76
CA GLY A 104 -7.59 1.35 -4.06
C GLY A 104 -6.34 2.20 -3.96
N LYS A 105 -6.40 3.23 -3.15
CA LYS A 105 -5.28 4.15 -2.93
C LYS A 105 -4.39 3.64 -1.82
N VAL A 106 -3.10 3.55 -2.09
CA VAL A 106 -2.10 3.10 -1.10
C VAL A 106 -1.27 4.28 -0.63
N TYR A 107 -1.09 4.38 0.66
CA TYR A 107 -0.27 5.36 1.35
C TYR A 107 0.82 4.65 2.13
N VAL A 108 2.05 5.13 2.01
CA VAL A 108 3.19 4.59 2.76
C VAL A 108 3.77 5.71 3.62
N ARG A 109 3.88 5.47 4.92
CA ARG A 109 4.46 6.43 5.85
C ARG A 109 5.08 5.72 7.04
N GLY A 110 6.31 6.14 7.40
CA GLY A 110 6.97 5.61 8.59
C GLY A 110 7.14 4.09 8.60
N GLY A 111 7.33 3.46 7.44
CA GLY A 111 7.41 2.01 7.32
C GLY A 111 6.07 1.27 7.35
N SER A 112 4.96 2.00 7.49
CA SER A 112 3.60 1.43 7.46
C SER A 112 2.95 1.66 6.11
N THR A 113 2.17 0.67 5.67
CA THR A 113 1.44 0.72 4.40
C THR A 113 -0.05 0.61 4.66
N ALA A 114 -0.81 1.60 4.23
CA ALA A 114 -2.25 1.63 4.34
C ALA A 114 -2.91 1.61 2.97
N ILE A 115 -4.13 1.08 2.89
CA ILE A 115 -4.94 1.05 1.68
C ILE A 115 -6.35 1.56 1.96
N VAL A 116 -6.81 2.50 1.13
CA VAL A 116 -8.22 2.88 1.04
C VAL A 116 -8.85 2.02 -0.06
N ILE A 117 -9.57 1.00 0.33
CA ILE A 117 -10.13 0.01 -0.59
C ILE A 117 -11.31 0.61 -1.35
N GLU A 118 -11.20 0.70 -2.67
CA GLU A 118 -12.26 1.13 -3.57
C GLU A 118 -13.03 -0.07 -4.12
N LYS A 119 -12.35 -1.20 -4.34
CA LYS A 119 -12.92 -2.44 -4.83
C LYS A 119 -12.22 -3.65 -4.22
N ILE A 120 -12.99 -4.65 -3.83
CA ILE A 120 -12.46 -5.92 -3.33
C ILE A 120 -13.31 -7.08 -3.86
N ALA A 121 -12.63 -8.15 -4.25
CA ALA A 121 -13.29 -9.39 -4.70
C ALA A 121 -12.46 -10.59 -4.26
N ALA A 122 -13.12 -11.72 -4.02
CA ALA A 122 -12.41 -12.98 -3.84
C ALA A 122 -11.63 -13.32 -5.12
N GLU A 123 -10.38 -13.72 -4.94
CA GLU A 123 -9.55 -14.17 -6.06
C GLU A 123 -10.03 -15.55 -6.49
N ALA A 124 -10.23 -15.75 -7.80
CA ALA A 124 -10.63 -17.05 -8.32
C ALA A 124 -9.54 -18.09 -8.02
N VAL A 125 -9.93 -19.19 -7.36
CA VAL A 125 -9.03 -20.32 -7.18
C VAL A 125 -8.77 -20.92 -8.55
N GLN A 126 -7.56 -20.77 -9.05
CA GLN A 126 -7.13 -21.51 -10.24
C GLN A 126 -6.99 -22.98 -9.84
N LYS A 127 -7.88 -23.82 -10.40
CA LYS A 127 -7.77 -25.28 -10.29
C LYS A 127 -6.62 -25.78 -11.16
#